data_b9c26281cff177c4886e109d5556f677
#
_entry.id   b9c26281cff177c4886e109d5556f677
#
_cell.length_a   1.000
_cell.length_b   1.000
_cell.length_c   1.000
_cell.angle_alpha   90.00
_cell.angle_beta   90.00
_cell.angle_gamma   90.00
#
_symmetry.space_group_name_H-M   'P 1'
#
loop_
_entity.id
_entity.type
_entity.pdbx_description
1 polymer ?
#
loop_
_entity_poly.entity_id
_entity_poly.type
_entity_poly.pdbx_seq_one_letter_code
_entity_poly.pdbx_strand_id
1 'polypeptide(L)'
;FLIGNIIIILNFLFPITIIFPFILAITVIFMFYGLVDNLRVINYLFLIKNIFIPGILSISVYGSRLHYDSGAYHLNNQLWIRESNLVIGLSNIIQNYGFSSISEYLSSVLWFNNNFIFIFFFNLIFFTLYFNFLFENLFEKTSNFLRNSSIVLIIYSFIDNFGFNGGGNGTLYFQTVSKPDMPMATVFIITTL
;
A
#
# COMPACT_ATOMS: atom_id res chain seq x y z
N PHE A 1 5.82 -3.37 8.20
CA PHE A 1 7.28 -3.19 8.38
C PHE A 1 8.01 -4.52 8.57
N LEU A 2 7.58 -5.40 9.48
CA LEU A 2 8.26 -6.68 9.75
C LEU A 2 8.39 -7.53 8.47
N ILE A 3 7.31 -7.72 7.73
CA ILE A 3 7.30 -8.49 6.48
C ILE A 3 8.26 -7.90 5.45
N GLY A 4 8.26 -6.58 5.27
CA GLY A 4 9.15 -5.91 4.34
C GLY A 4 10.64 -6.10 4.71
N ASN A 5 10.98 -5.99 5.98
CA ASN A 5 12.34 -6.25 6.44
C ASN A 5 12.76 -7.72 6.22
N ILE A 6 11.86 -8.67 6.47
CA ILE A 6 12.12 -10.09 6.19
C ILE A 6 12.38 -10.30 4.69
N ILE A 7 11.58 -9.69 3.82
CA ILE A 7 11.77 -9.79 2.37
C ILE A 7 13.13 -9.22 1.95
N ILE A 8 13.53 -8.06 2.51
CA ILE A 8 14.85 -7.46 2.24
C ILE A 8 15.96 -8.43 2.65
N ILE A 9 15.90 -8.97 3.86
CA ILE A 9 16.92 -9.92 4.38
C ILE A 9 16.99 -11.16 3.47
N LEU A 10 15.84 -11.70 3.08
CA LEU A 10 15.80 -12.87 2.21
C LEU A 10 16.33 -12.56 0.81
N ASN A 11 16.15 -11.34 0.31
CA ASN A 11 16.65 -10.94 -1.01
C ASN A 11 18.18 -10.84 -1.07
N PHE A 12 18.88 -10.74 0.05
CA PHE A 12 20.33 -10.91 0.07
C PHE A 12 20.77 -12.32 -0.39
N LEU A 13 19.93 -13.32 -0.13
CA LEU A 13 20.25 -14.72 -0.40
C LEU A 13 19.58 -15.23 -1.69
N PHE A 14 18.35 -14.80 -1.94
CA PHE A 14 17.51 -15.33 -3.02
C PHE A 14 16.72 -14.23 -3.73
N PRO A 15 16.53 -14.33 -5.06
CA PRO A 15 15.57 -13.49 -5.79
C PRO A 15 14.15 -13.63 -5.23
N ILE A 16 13.35 -12.58 -5.29
CA ILE A 16 11.97 -12.63 -4.76
C ILE A 16 11.12 -13.66 -5.51
N THR A 17 11.36 -13.90 -6.77
CA THR A 17 10.64 -14.92 -7.56
C THR A 17 10.73 -16.30 -6.94
N ILE A 18 11.84 -16.64 -6.30
CA ILE A 18 12.01 -17.93 -5.57
C ILE A 18 11.29 -17.90 -4.22
N ILE A 19 11.30 -16.74 -3.54
CA ILE A 19 10.72 -16.59 -2.20
C ILE A 19 9.20 -16.43 -2.27
N PHE A 20 8.67 -15.91 -3.38
CA PHE A 20 7.27 -15.54 -3.55
C PHE A 20 6.27 -16.65 -3.19
N PRO A 21 6.41 -17.92 -3.64
CA PRO A 21 5.48 -18.99 -3.27
C PRO A 21 5.39 -19.21 -1.75
N PHE A 22 6.52 -19.09 -1.05
CA PHE A 22 6.58 -19.25 0.41
C PHE A 22 5.90 -18.07 1.12
N ILE A 23 6.14 -16.83 0.67
CA ILE A 23 5.49 -15.64 1.21
C ILE A 23 3.97 -15.75 0.99
N LEU A 24 3.54 -16.15 -0.20
CA LEU A 24 2.14 -16.33 -0.52
C LEU A 24 1.49 -17.38 0.37
N ALA A 25 2.12 -18.55 0.52
CA ALA A 25 1.61 -19.63 1.37
C ALA A 25 1.46 -19.18 2.83
N ILE A 26 2.48 -18.51 3.38
CA ILE A 26 2.45 -17.97 4.75
C ILE A 26 1.32 -16.93 4.88
N THR A 27 1.20 -16.02 3.93
CA THR A 27 0.14 -14.98 3.94
C THR A 27 -1.25 -15.62 3.91
N VAL A 28 -1.47 -16.61 3.04
CA VAL A 28 -2.76 -17.33 2.95
C VAL A 28 -3.08 -18.06 4.26
N ILE A 29 -2.09 -18.69 4.90
CA ILE A 29 -2.26 -19.36 6.19
C ILE A 29 -2.69 -18.34 7.27
N PHE A 30 -1.99 -17.20 7.37
CA PHE A 30 -2.34 -16.16 8.35
C PHE A 30 -3.72 -15.55 8.06
N MET A 31 -4.06 -15.32 6.80
CA MET A 31 -5.40 -14.84 6.42
C MET A 31 -6.47 -15.86 6.81
N PHE A 32 -6.22 -17.15 6.61
CA PHE A 32 -7.17 -18.19 6.98
C PHE A 32 -7.40 -18.24 8.49
N TYR A 33 -6.34 -18.20 9.30
CA TYR A 33 -6.46 -18.12 10.76
C TYR A 33 -7.21 -16.86 11.20
N GLY A 34 -6.85 -15.70 10.66
CA GLY A 34 -7.55 -14.44 10.98
C GLY A 34 -9.03 -14.46 10.57
N LEU A 35 -9.36 -15.09 9.44
CA LEU A 35 -10.74 -15.25 8.98
C LEU A 35 -11.53 -16.15 9.93
N VAL A 36 -10.99 -17.30 10.32
CA VAL A 36 -11.67 -18.25 11.21
C VAL A 36 -12.00 -17.63 12.57
N ASP A 37 -11.06 -16.87 13.14
CA ASP A 37 -11.30 -16.16 14.39
C ASP A 37 -12.35 -15.05 14.25
N ASN A 38 -12.34 -14.32 13.14
CA ASN A 38 -13.28 -13.23 12.89
C ASN A 38 -14.68 -13.69 12.42
N LEU A 39 -14.80 -14.90 11.83
CA LEU A 39 -16.13 -15.43 11.44
C LEU A 39 -17.10 -15.52 12.62
N ARG A 40 -16.61 -15.61 13.86
CA ARG A 40 -17.43 -15.60 15.08
C ARG A 40 -17.96 -14.22 15.48
N VAL A 41 -17.40 -13.14 14.90
CA VAL A 41 -17.69 -11.75 15.27
C VAL A 41 -18.06 -10.92 14.03
N ILE A 42 -18.57 -11.54 12.97
CA ILE A 42 -19.04 -10.79 11.78
C ILE A 42 -20.23 -9.94 12.20
N ASN A 43 -20.01 -8.65 12.35
CA ASN A 43 -21.04 -7.66 12.51
C ASN A 43 -21.06 -6.70 11.31
N TYR A 44 -22.08 -5.84 11.23
CA TYR A 44 -22.21 -4.88 10.13
C TYR A 44 -21.02 -3.92 10.01
N LEU A 45 -20.39 -3.54 11.13
CA LEU A 45 -19.21 -2.68 11.13
C LEU A 45 -18.00 -3.37 10.51
N PHE A 46 -17.82 -4.66 10.80
CA PHE A 46 -16.78 -5.46 10.14
C PHE A 46 -16.96 -5.49 8.62
N LEU A 47 -18.20 -5.69 8.16
CA LEU A 47 -18.50 -5.71 6.71
C LEU A 47 -18.25 -4.34 6.07
N ILE A 48 -18.64 -3.25 6.75
CA ILE A 48 -18.38 -1.89 6.25
C ILE A 48 -16.88 -1.63 6.12
N LYS A 49 -16.10 -1.91 7.15
CA LYS A 49 -14.66 -1.61 7.19
C LYS A 49 -13.85 -2.48 6.23
N ASN A 50 -14.17 -3.76 6.12
CA ASN A 50 -13.30 -4.72 5.41
C ASN A 50 -13.80 -5.11 4.01
N ILE A 51 -15.04 -4.78 3.67
CA ILE A 51 -15.61 -5.11 2.34
C ILE A 51 -16.11 -3.85 1.64
N PHE A 52 -16.96 -3.07 2.31
CA PHE A 52 -17.64 -1.95 1.66
C PHE A 52 -16.69 -0.78 1.37
N ILE A 53 -15.91 -0.34 2.37
CA ILE A 53 -14.92 0.73 2.18
C ILE A 53 -13.85 0.34 1.15
N PRO A 54 -13.15 -0.80 1.25
CA PRO A 54 -12.21 -1.23 0.22
C PRO A 54 -12.86 -1.40 -1.15
N GLY A 55 -14.10 -1.89 -1.20
CA GLY A 55 -14.86 -2.03 -2.44
C GLY A 55 -15.11 -0.70 -3.14
N ILE A 56 -15.54 0.33 -2.42
CA ILE A 56 -15.71 1.68 -2.98
C ILE A 56 -14.35 2.26 -3.41
N LEU A 57 -13.35 2.15 -2.56
CA LEU A 57 -12.01 2.66 -2.86
C LEU A 57 -11.37 1.93 -4.06
N SER A 58 -11.70 0.67 -4.29
CA SER A 58 -11.19 -0.09 -5.44
C SER A 58 -11.68 0.46 -6.79
N ILE A 59 -12.81 1.15 -6.82
CA ILE A 59 -13.32 1.82 -8.02
C ILE A 59 -12.31 2.88 -8.48
N SER A 60 -11.65 3.56 -7.54
CA SER A 60 -10.64 4.56 -7.85
C SER A 60 -9.35 3.97 -8.46
N VAL A 61 -9.09 2.68 -8.22
CA VAL A 61 -7.96 1.96 -8.82
C VAL A 61 -8.13 1.83 -10.34
N TYR A 62 -9.37 1.73 -10.82
CA TYR A 62 -9.65 1.60 -12.25
C TYR A 62 -9.15 2.80 -13.08
N GLY A 63 -9.22 4.01 -12.52
CA GLY A 63 -8.74 5.24 -13.17
C GLY A 63 -7.27 5.56 -12.91
N SER A 64 -6.60 4.79 -12.06
CA SER A 64 -5.21 5.09 -11.70
C SER A 64 -4.25 4.81 -12.85
N ARG A 65 -3.21 5.63 -12.96
CA ARG A 65 -2.19 5.52 -14.00
C ARG A 65 -0.81 5.35 -13.38
N LEU A 66 0.10 4.79 -14.16
CA LEU A 66 1.51 4.79 -13.79
C LEU A 66 2.03 6.22 -13.80
N HIS A 67 2.69 6.61 -12.72
CA HIS A 67 3.45 7.86 -12.70
C HIS A 67 4.68 7.73 -13.62
N TYR A 68 5.18 8.85 -14.11
CA TYR A 68 6.40 8.88 -14.92
C TYR A 68 7.57 8.15 -14.22
N ASP A 69 7.78 8.44 -12.94
CA ASP A 69 8.85 7.82 -12.15
C ASP A 69 8.69 6.30 -12.02
N SER A 70 7.45 5.81 -12.02
CA SER A 70 7.18 4.37 -11.97
C SER A 70 7.79 3.65 -13.17
N GLY A 71 7.61 4.20 -14.36
CA GLY A 71 8.21 3.65 -15.57
C GLY A 71 9.71 3.94 -15.70
N ALA A 72 10.15 5.09 -15.18
CA ALA A 72 11.55 5.51 -15.31
C ALA A 72 12.50 4.64 -14.47
N TYR A 73 12.14 4.36 -13.19
CA TYR A 73 13.05 3.61 -12.32
C TYR A 73 12.37 2.67 -11.31
N HIS A 74 11.17 2.96 -10.78
CA HIS A 74 10.57 2.14 -9.73
C HIS A 74 10.25 0.71 -10.20
N LEU A 75 9.60 0.54 -11.34
CA LEU A 75 9.27 -0.79 -11.88
C LEU A 75 10.54 -1.55 -12.29
N ASN A 76 11.52 -0.85 -12.86
CA ASN A 76 12.79 -1.46 -13.21
C ASN A 76 13.54 -1.92 -11.96
N ASN A 77 13.55 -1.12 -10.89
CA ASN A 77 14.16 -1.51 -9.63
C ASN A 77 13.44 -2.73 -9.02
N GLN A 78 12.11 -2.76 -9.06
CA GLN A 78 11.35 -3.92 -8.61
C GLN A 78 11.66 -5.17 -9.44
N LEU A 79 11.88 -5.04 -10.75
CA LEU A 79 12.27 -6.15 -11.61
C LEU A 79 13.63 -6.71 -11.18
N TRP A 80 14.63 -5.85 -10.90
CA TRP A 80 15.92 -6.26 -10.36
C TRP A 80 15.78 -7.02 -9.04
N ILE A 81 15.01 -6.49 -8.10
CA ILE A 81 14.74 -7.12 -6.80
C ILE A 81 14.10 -8.50 -6.99
N ARG A 82 13.25 -8.65 -8.00
CA ARG A 82 12.54 -9.92 -8.27
C ARG A 82 13.43 -10.98 -8.90
N GLU A 83 14.26 -10.60 -9.84
CA GLU A 83 15.01 -11.54 -10.70
C GLU A 83 16.43 -11.81 -10.19
N SER A 84 16.95 -10.96 -9.30
CA SER A 84 18.29 -11.09 -8.75
C SER A 84 18.31 -10.94 -7.23
N ASN A 85 19.37 -11.44 -6.64
CA ASN A 85 19.71 -11.09 -5.26
C ASN A 85 20.00 -9.60 -5.17
N LEU A 86 20.02 -9.05 -3.95
CA LEU A 86 20.39 -7.67 -3.72
C LEU A 86 21.74 -7.35 -4.37
N VAL A 87 21.72 -6.46 -5.36
CA VAL A 87 22.94 -6.04 -6.07
C VAL A 87 23.56 -4.85 -5.35
N ILE A 88 24.64 -5.11 -4.62
CA ILE A 88 25.38 -4.07 -3.91
C ILE A 88 26.06 -3.16 -4.94
N GLY A 89 25.85 -1.85 -4.79
CA GLY A 89 26.48 -0.85 -5.66
C GLY A 89 25.71 -0.56 -6.96
N LEU A 90 24.50 -1.07 -7.12
CA LEU A 90 23.66 -0.77 -8.28
C LEU A 90 23.41 0.75 -8.44
N SER A 91 23.32 1.48 -7.34
CA SER A 91 23.20 2.95 -7.31
C SER A 91 24.42 3.67 -7.88
N ASN A 92 25.60 3.03 -7.93
CA ASN A 92 26.78 3.62 -8.56
C ASN A 92 26.68 3.63 -10.10
N ILE A 93 25.84 2.76 -10.66
CA ILE A 93 25.57 2.68 -12.10
C ILE A 93 24.38 3.58 -12.46
N ILE A 94 23.31 3.47 -11.71
CA ILE A 94 22.08 4.24 -11.89
C ILE A 94 21.68 4.83 -10.52
N GLN A 95 21.90 6.12 -10.34
CA GLN A 95 21.69 6.81 -9.06
C GLN A 95 20.26 6.60 -8.52
N ASN A 96 19.26 6.55 -9.38
CA ASN A 96 17.86 6.39 -8.99
C ASN A 96 17.56 5.04 -8.30
N TYR A 97 18.40 4.03 -8.48
CA TYR A 97 18.26 2.75 -7.77
C TYR A 97 18.71 2.81 -6.29
N GLY A 98 19.33 3.92 -5.87
CA GLY A 98 19.60 4.20 -4.47
C GLY A 98 18.39 4.62 -3.65
N PHE A 99 17.25 4.90 -4.30
CA PHE A 99 15.98 5.26 -3.65
C PHE A 99 15.11 4.05 -3.28
N SER A 100 15.64 2.84 -3.31
CA SER A 100 14.93 1.64 -2.89
C SER A 100 14.35 1.79 -1.47
N SER A 101 13.09 1.43 -1.34
CA SER A 101 12.36 1.52 -0.07
C SER A 101 11.69 0.19 0.29
N ILE A 102 11.33 0.01 1.55
CA ILE A 102 10.52 -1.15 2.00
C ILE A 102 9.24 -1.31 1.16
N SER A 103 8.64 -0.20 0.73
CA SER A 103 7.45 -0.21 -0.12
C SER A 103 7.70 -0.83 -1.50
N GLU A 104 8.89 -0.65 -2.08
CA GLU A 104 9.25 -1.30 -3.33
C GLU A 104 9.42 -2.82 -3.18
N TYR A 105 10.03 -3.26 -2.09
CA TYR A 105 10.13 -4.68 -1.77
C TYR A 105 8.76 -5.31 -1.56
N LEU A 106 7.85 -4.66 -0.83
CA LEU A 106 6.48 -5.13 -0.64
C LEU A 106 5.69 -5.12 -1.96
N SER A 107 5.85 -4.08 -2.77
CA SER A 107 5.20 -3.98 -4.08
C SER A 107 5.71 -5.03 -5.05
N SER A 108 6.99 -5.36 -5.01
CA SER A 108 7.58 -6.38 -5.89
C SER A 108 7.01 -7.78 -5.68
N VAL A 109 6.51 -8.08 -4.48
CA VAL A 109 5.80 -9.33 -4.18
C VAL A 109 4.44 -9.41 -4.85
N LEU A 110 3.83 -8.27 -5.18
CA LEU A 110 2.51 -8.19 -5.81
C LEU A 110 2.54 -8.39 -7.34
N TRP A 111 3.69 -8.66 -7.90
CA TRP A 111 3.78 -9.07 -9.30
C TRP A 111 3.40 -10.54 -9.44
N PHE A 112 2.48 -10.83 -10.36
CA PHE A 112 2.12 -12.19 -10.70
C PHE A 112 2.72 -12.55 -12.06
N ASN A 113 3.67 -13.46 -12.08
CA ASN A 113 4.58 -13.67 -13.21
C ASN A 113 5.23 -12.32 -13.58
N ASN A 114 5.21 -11.90 -14.82
CA ASN A 114 5.72 -10.59 -15.24
C ASN A 114 4.61 -9.51 -15.31
N ASN A 115 3.48 -9.75 -14.67
CA ASN A 115 2.36 -8.81 -14.64
C ASN A 115 2.31 -8.08 -13.29
N PHE A 116 2.43 -6.77 -13.33
CA PHE A 116 2.46 -5.90 -12.16
C PHE A 116 1.09 -5.28 -11.81
N ILE A 117 -0.01 -5.76 -12.40
CA ILE A 117 -1.33 -5.15 -12.21
C ILE A 117 -1.76 -5.11 -10.73
N PHE A 118 -1.32 -6.07 -9.92
CA PHE A 118 -1.67 -6.12 -8.50
C PHE A 118 -0.94 -5.07 -7.65
N ILE A 119 0.09 -4.40 -8.18
CA ILE A 119 0.75 -3.30 -7.48
C ILE A 119 -0.24 -2.16 -7.18
N PHE A 120 -1.26 -1.98 -8.02
CA PHE A 120 -2.30 -0.99 -7.78
C PHE A 120 -3.04 -1.21 -6.44
N PHE A 121 -3.14 -2.44 -5.98
CA PHE A 121 -3.76 -2.77 -4.69
C PHE A 121 -2.86 -2.43 -3.49
N PHE A 122 -1.57 -2.22 -3.69
CA PHE A 122 -0.67 -1.84 -2.61
C PHE A 122 -1.11 -0.53 -1.96
N ASN A 123 -1.33 0.49 -2.76
CA ASN A 123 -1.83 1.77 -2.26
C ASN A 123 -3.26 1.66 -1.69
N LEU A 124 -4.10 0.82 -2.28
CA LEU A 124 -5.46 0.58 -1.78
C LEU A 124 -5.48 0.08 -0.33
N ILE A 125 -4.52 -0.75 0.06
CA ILE A 125 -4.39 -1.22 1.45
C ILE A 125 -4.18 -0.02 2.39
N PHE A 126 -3.26 0.88 2.06
CA PHE A 126 -2.98 2.06 2.89
C PHE A 126 -4.14 3.05 2.89
N PHE A 127 -4.84 3.21 1.78
CA PHE A 127 -6.07 3.97 1.71
C PHE A 127 -7.13 3.43 2.65
N THR A 128 -7.33 2.13 2.62
CA THR A 128 -8.31 1.48 3.48
C THR A 128 -7.95 1.67 4.95
N LEU A 129 -6.68 1.51 5.31
CA LEU A 129 -6.19 1.76 6.65
C LEU A 129 -6.41 3.22 7.08
N TYR A 130 -6.08 4.17 6.21
CA TYR A 130 -6.26 5.60 6.45
C TYR A 130 -7.73 5.95 6.70
N PHE A 131 -8.62 5.59 5.81
CA PHE A 131 -10.04 5.90 5.98
C PHE A 131 -10.69 5.15 7.14
N ASN A 132 -10.32 3.90 7.38
CA ASN A 132 -10.80 3.16 8.55
C ASN A 132 -10.39 3.87 9.85
N PHE A 133 -9.13 4.30 9.96
CA PHE A 133 -8.66 5.07 11.12
C PHE A 133 -9.44 6.37 11.31
N LEU A 134 -9.66 7.14 10.23
CA LEU A 134 -10.41 8.38 10.32
C LEU A 134 -11.88 8.15 10.68
N PHE A 135 -12.52 7.15 10.10
CA PHE A 135 -13.92 6.81 10.42
C PHE A 135 -14.08 6.28 11.85
N GLU A 136 -13.15 5.47 12.35
CA GLU A 136 -13.14 5.05 13.75
C GLU A 136 -13.15 6.26 14.70
N ASN A 137 -12.27 7.22 14.46
CA ASN A 137 -12.20 8.44 15.27
C ASN A 137 -13.46 9.30 15.19
N LEU A 138 -14.26 9.19 14.12
CA LEU A 138 -15.54 9.91 14.04
C LEU A 138 -16.64 9.28 14.88
N PHE A 139 -16.70 7.96 14.93
CA PHE A 139 -17.83 7.22 15.49
C PHE A 139 -17.58 6.65 16.89
N GLU A 140 -16.31 6.50 17.27
CA GLU A 140 -15.95 6.05 18.60
C GLU A 140 -15.84 7.22 19.58
N LYS A 141 -15.88 6.92 20.87
CA LYS A 141 -15.72 7.92 21.96
C LYS A 141 -14.24 8.34 22.07
N THR A 142 -13.76 9.03 21.08
CA THR A 142 -12.40 9.60 21.05
C THR A 142 -12.39 11.04 21.56
N SER A 143 -11.21 11.62 21.73
CA SER A 143 -11.07 13.03 22.09
C SER A 143 -11.66 13.94 20.99
N ASN A 144 -12.16 15.10 21.39
CA ASN A 144 -12.67 16.10 20.42
C ASN A 144 -11.61 16.53 19.42
N PHE A 145 -10.34 16.53 19.81
CA PHE A 145 -9.23 16.83 18.92
C PHE A 145 -9.12 15.79 17.80
N LEU A 146 -9.08 14.49 18.13
CA LEU A 146 -8.99 13.41 17.14
C LEU A 146 -10.19 13.43 16.19
N ARG A 147 -11.39 13.61 16.72
CA ARG A 147 -12.60 13.68 15.89
C ARG A 147 -12.57 14.86 14.93
N ASN A 148 -12.21 16.06 15.38
CA ASN A 148 -12.16 17.25 14.53
C ASN A 148 -11.03 17.14 13.49
N SER A 149 -9.87 16.63 13.86
CA SER A 149 -8.78 16.34 12.93
C SER A 149 -9.19 15.36 11.84
N SER A 150 -9.91 14.29 12.21
CA SER A 150 -10.41 13.31 11.25
C SER A 150 -11.41 13.92 10.26
N ILE A 151 -12.31 14.81 10.72
CA ILE A 151 -13.23 15.54 9.83
C ILE A 151 -12.45 16.37 8.82
N VAL A 152 -11.49 17.16 9.29
CA VAL A 152 -10.66 18.00 8.42
C VAL A 152 -9.90 17.15 7.39
N LEU A 153 -9.28 16.06 7.81
CA LEU A 153 -8.53 15.16 6.94
C LEU A 153 -9.43 14.47 5.91
N ILE A 154 -10.64 14.06 6.28
CA ILE A 154 -11.61 13.49 5.34
C ILE A 154 -12.00 14.54 4.30
N ILE A 155 -12.38 15.74 4.72
CA ILE A 155 -12.76 16.82 3.80
C ILE A 155 -11.59 17.15 2.87
N TYR A 156 -10.37 17.29 3.40
CA TYR A 156 -9.17 17.52 2.62
C TYR A 156 -8.93 16.40 1.58
N SER A 157 -9.08 15.15 2.00
CA SER A 157 -8.90 13.99 1.09
C SER A 157 -9.89 14.01 -0.07
N PHE A 158 -11.14 14.39 0.18
CA PHE A 158 -12.15 14.46 -0.88
C PHE A 158 -11.95 15.66 -1.82
N ILE A 159 -11.55 16.80 -1.31
CA ILE A 159 -11.38 18.01 -2.11
C ILE A 159 -10.09 17.97 -2.93
N ASP A 160 -8.97 17.61 -2.30
CA ASP A 160 -7.65 17.72 -2.91
C ASP A 160 -7.21 16.42 -3.60
N ASN A 161 -7.37 15.29 -2.95
CA ASN A 161 -6.82 14.02 -3.41
C ASN A 161 -7.75 13.21 -4.31
N PHE A 162 -9.06 13.36 -4.19
CA PHE A 162 -10.02 12.72 -5.09
C PHE A 162 -10.36 13.57 -6.31
N GLY A 163 -9.84 14.80 -6.37
CA GLY A 163 -9.84 15.63 -7.55
C GLY A 163 -11.21 15.85 -8.17
N PHE A 164 -12.12 16.50 -7.47
CA PHE A 164 -13.42 16.90 -8.03
C PHE A 164 -13.30 17.64 -9.36
N ASN A 165 -12.15 18.25 -9.62
CA ASN A 165 -11.88 19.01 -10.84
C ASN A 165 -10.84 18.36 -11.76
N GLY A 166 -10.44 17.11 -11.56
CA GLY A 166 -9.45 16.48 -12.41
C GLY A 166 -8.08 17.17 -12.40
N GLY A 167 -7.79 17.95 -11.36
CA GLY A 167 -6.49 18.58 -11.19
C GLY A 167 -5.39 17.54 -11.07
N GLY A 168 -4.15 17.89 -11.42
CA GLY A 168 -3.01 17.00 -11.42
C GLY A 168 -2.70 16.31 -10.08
N ASN A 169 -3.37 16.69 -8.99
CA ASN A 169 -3.23 16.17 -7.65
C ASN A 169 -4.40 15.27 -7.21
N GLY A 170 -5.32 14.92 -8.08
CA GLY A 170 -6.45 14.07 -7.77
C GLY A 170 -6.10 12.59 -7.57
N THR A 171 -7.08 11.71 -7.67
CA THR A 171 -6.96 10.24 -7.53
C THR A 171 -5.81 9.64 -8.33
N LEU A 172 -5.43 10.25 -9.43
CA LEU A 172 -4.30 9.82 -10.26
C LEU A 172 -2.96 9.89 -9.52
N TYR A 173 -2.74 10.88 -8.67
CA TYR A 173 -1.50 11.02 -7.91
C TYR A 173 -1.52 10.24 -6.61
N PHE A 174 -2.67 10.14 -5.99
CA PHE A 174 -2.83 9.45 -4.73
C PHE A 174 -2.63 7.94 -4.88
N GLN A 175 -2.98 7.39 -6.03
CA GLN A 175 -2.84 5.96 -6.34
C GLN A 175 -1.72 5.66 -7.32
N THR A 176 -0.77 6.58 -7.48
CA THR A 176 0.36 6.34 -8.34
C THR A 176 1.14 5.12 -7.87
N VAL A 177 1.20 4.16 -8.76
CA VAL A 177 1.87 2.90 -8.55
C VAL A 177 3.34 3.12 -8.22
N SER A 178 3.82 2.41 -7.23
CA SER A 178 5.21 2.38 -6.78
C SER A 178 5.74 3.60 -6.04
N LYS A 179 4.94 4.63 -5.79
CA LYS A 179 5.38 5.72 -4.92
C LYS A 179 5.16 5.41 -3.44
N PRO A 180 6.15 5.62 -2.57
CA PRO A 180 6.02 5.40 -1.14
C PRO A 180 5.26 6.51 -0.41
N ASP A 181 4.90 7.60 -1.09
CA ASP A 181 4.35 8.82 -0.49
C ASP A 181 3.07 8.52 0.31
N MET A 182 2.15 7.77 -0.27
CA MET A 182 0.89 7.43 0.38
C MET A 182 1.07 6.47 1.58
N PRO A 183 1.80 5.37 1.47
CA PRO A 183 2.14 4.53 2.62
C PRO A 183 2.79 5.32 3.76
N MET A 184 3.75 6.17 3.45
CA MET A 184 4.45 6.99 4.45
C MET A 184 3.50 8.00 5.12
N ALA A 185 2.69 8.71 4.35
CA ALA A 185 1.72 9.67 4.88
C ALA A 185 0.69 8.97 5.79
N THR A 186 0.17 7.82 5.38
CA THR A 186 -0.77 7.02 6.18
C THR A 186 -0.16 6.59 7.50
N VAL A 187 1.04 6.01 7.48
CA VAL A 187 1.74 5.58 8.70
C VAL A 187 2.01 6.77 9.60
N PHE A 188 2.49 7.89 9.04
CA PHE A 188 2.74 9.11 9.81
C PHE A 188 1.47 9.62 10.51
N ILE A 189 0.36 9.72 9.80
CA ILE A 189 -0.91 10.20 10.37
C ILE A 189 -1.41 9.27 11.48
N ILE A 190 -1.41 7.95 11.25
CA ILE A 190 -1.86 6.96 12.25
C ILE A 190 -0.98 6.94 13.51
N THR A 191 0.31 7.26 13.37
CA THR A 191 1.24 7.24 14.51
C THR A 191 1.32 8.56 15.26
N THR A 192 0.88 9.66 14.65
CA THR A 192 0.96 11.01 15.26
C THR A 192 -0.37 11.50 15.83
N LEU A 193 -1.48 11.00 15.36
CA LEU A 193 -2.83 11.28 15.88
C LEU A 193 -3.29 10.20 16.86
#